data_22c49193686e751d66f20325940f0ebb
#
_entry.id   22c49193686e751d66f20325940f0ebb
#
_cell.length_a   1.000
_cell.length_b   1.000
_cell.length_c   1.000
_cell.angle_alpha   90.00
_cell.angle_beta   90.00
_cell.angle_gamma   90.00
#
_symmetry.space_group_name_H-M   'P 1'
#
loop_
_entity.id
_entity.type
_entity.pdbx_description
1 polymer ?
#
loop_
_entity_poly.entity_id
_entity_poly.type
_entity_poly.pdbx_seq_one_letter_code
_entity_poly.pdbx_strand_id
1 'polypeptide(L)'
;MRGVCALTGIEGEFIAAHLIPKAVTKPSIAGRPLIQIASGKKAMRRWDSWYDDALVTIDGENILTELDTWAIRAMREHRLIWGGWGNSKTLEGHYTPLPGSAWGVRRVSMDTRRLRLFFLSLLWRAAATSRPEFAEVEMPAADLERLRLMLCERNAEPASYYRTQLTQLSTRGVVHNMPPIAQYKEVKSLVPGMRHRVERIYRFYFDGLIAHLHLPETESSDTELGPMVLGADKHVVVSTVTYESSFQNENLTWVLKEALPSHLV
;
A
#
# COMPACT_ATOMS: atom_id res chain seq x y z
N MET A 1 18.09 7.03 -21.64
CA MET A 1 17.13 6.95 -22.80
C MET A 1 16.19 8.16 -22.69
N ARG A 2 15.84 8.81 -23.81
CA ARG A 2 14.86 9.94 -23.80
C ARG A 2 13.51 9.46 -24.29
N GLY A 3 12.44 10.06 -23.76
CA GLY A 3 11.07 9.81 -24.17
C GLY A 3 10.07 10.64 -23.38
N VAL A 4 8.78 10.36 -23.55
CA VAL A 4 7.69 11.09 -22.89
C VAL A 4 7.41 10.48 -21.53
N CYS A 5 7.53 11.29 -20.48
CA CYS A 5 7.22 10.92 -19.11
C CYS A 5 5.75 10.55 -18.96
N ALA A 6 5.45 9.36 -18.47
CA ALA A 6 4.06 8.94 -18.25
C ALA A 6 3.33 9.81 -17.21
N LEU A 7 4.06 10.41 -16.24
CA LEU A 7 3.46 11.27 -15.22
C LEU A 7 3.23 12.70 -15.72
N THR A 8 4.27 13.33 -16.27
CA THR A 8 4.19 14.76 -16.63
C THR A 8 3.73 15.02 -18.06
N GLY A 9 3.80 14.02 -18.93
CA GLY A 9 3.55 14.19 -20.38
C GLY A 9 4.67 14.95 -21.10
N ILE A 10 5.77 15.28 -20.43
CA ILE A 10 6.89 16.08 -20.98
C ILE A 10 8.02 15.14 -21.41
N GLU A 11 8.65 15.46 -22.52
CA GLU A 11 9.82 14.74 -23.01
C GLU A 11 11.03 15.04 -22.14
N GLY A 12 11.79 13.97 -21.77
CA GLY A 12 12.97 14.10 -20.93
C GLY A 12 13.80 12.82 -20.89
N GLU A 13 14.81 12.79 -20.03
CA GLU A 13 15.60 11.60 -19.76
C GLU A 13 14.93 10.70 -18.74
N PHE A 14 14.69 9.45 -19.11
CA PHE A 14 14.17 8.45 -18.18
C PHE A 14 15.17 8.11 -17.08
N ILE A 15 14.64 7.80 -15.91
CA ILE A 15 15.38 7.33 -14.74
C ILE A 15 14.76 6.05 -14.21
N ALA A 16 15.54 5.23 -13.52
CA ALA A 16 15.04 4.03 -12.84
C ALA A 16 14.19 4.43 -11.62
N ALA A 17 12.89 4.62 -11.84
CA ALA A 17 11.92 5.02 -10.83
C ALA A 17 11.43 3.82 -10.02
N HIS A 18 11.41 3.93 -8.69
CA HIS A 18 10.91 2.85 -7.85
C HIS A 18 9.37 2.80 -7.87
N LEU A 19 8.82 1.63 -8.18
CA LEU A 19 7.35 1.40 -8.16
C LEU A 19 6.82 1.34 -6.73
N ILE A 20 7.59 0.77 -5.81
CA ILE A 20 7.40 0.87 -4.37
C ILE A 20 8.70 1.43 -3.80
N PRO A 21 8.66 2.47 -2.94
CA PRO A 21 9.87 3.12 -2.46
C PRO A 21 10.84 2.15 -1.79
N LYS A 22 12.11 2.21 -2.17
CA LYS A 22 13.16 1.34 -1.63
C LYS A 22 13.26 1.40 -0.10
N ALA A 23 12.96 2.53 0.50
CA ALA A 23 13.06 2.72 1.94
C ALA A 23 12.08 1.89 2.77
N VAL A 24 10.98 1.39 2.17
CA VAL A 24 9.98 0.50 2.81
C VAL A 24 10.07 -0.95 2.32
N THR A 25 11.00 -1.22 1.39
CA THR A 25 11.24 -2.55 0.82
C THR A 25 12.66 -3.05 1.06
N LYS A 26 13.45 -2.32 1.85
CA LYS A 26 14.81 -2.73 2.23
C LYS A 26 14.80 -3.89 3.21
N PRO A 27 15.79 -4.80 3.12
CA PRO A 27 16.03 -5.80 4.17
C PRO A 27 16.25 -5.09 5.51
N SER A 28 15.67 -5.64 6.58
CA SER A 28 15.91 -5.17 7.95
C SER A 28 17.34 -5.43 8.42
N ILE A 29 18.06 -6.34 7.77
CA ILE A 29 19.46 -6.68 8.05
C ILE A 29 20.27 -6.38 6.80
N ALA A 30 21.25 -5.49 6.92
CA ALA A 30 22.18 -5.18 5.84
C ALA A 30 22.89 -6.46 5.35
N GLY A 31 23.04 -6.60 4.04
CA GLY A 31 23.69 -7.77 3.43
C GLY A 31 22.84 -9.05 3.36
N ARG A 32 21.54 -8.99 3.72
CA ARG A 32 20.60 -10.10 3.50
C ARG A 32 19.57 -9.77 2.44
N PRO A 33 19.24 -10.70 1.54
CA PRO A 33 18.15 -10.47 0.57
C PRO A 33 16.80 -10.49 1.28
N LEU A 34 15.82 -9.78 0.71
CA LEU A 34 14.42 -9.96 1.04
C LEU A 34 13.82 -11.12 0.26
N ILE A 35 12.86 -11.78 0.87
CA ILE A 35 11.99 -12.70 0.18
C ILE A 35 10.96 -11.87 -0.59
N GLN A 36 10.94 -12.02 -1.90
CA GLN A 36 9.92 -11.46 -2.77
C GLN A 36 8.95 -12.56 -3.16
N ILE A 37 7.67 -12.27 -2.95
CA ILE A 37 6.57 -13.19 -3.22
C ILE A 37 5.66 -12.53 -4.25
N ALA A 38 5.19 -13.29 -5.22
CA ALA A 38 4.18 -12.85 -6.18
C ALA A 38 3.23 -14.03 -6.45
N SER A 39 1.95 -13.72 -6.66
CA SER A 39 0.94 -14.72 -6.99
C SER A 39 1.35 -15.58 -8.18
N GLY A 40 1.21 -16.90 -8.06
CA GLY A 40 1.56 -17.87 -9.12
C GLY A 40 3.06 -17.98 -9.47
N LYS A 41 3.96 -17.36 -8.68
CA LYS A 41 5.40 -17.41 -8.91
C LYS A 41 6.14 -17.98 -7.70
N LYS A 42 7.25 -18.65 -7.94
CA LYS A 42 8.13 -19.12 -6.86
C LYS A 42 8.69 -17.92 -6.07
N ALA A 43 8.79 -18.08 -4.76
CA ALA A 43 9.46 -17.12 -3.90
C ALA A 43 10.91 -16.91 -4.38
N MET A 44 11.33 -15.65 -4.49
CA MET A 44 12.65 -15.27 -4.97
C MET A 44 13.39 -14.44 -3.92
N ARG A 45 14.72 -14.53 -3.93
CA ARG A 45 15.57 -13.63 -3.15
C ARG A 45 15.87 -12.39 -3.99
N ARG A 46 15.59 -11.21 -3.46
CA ARG A 46 15.92 -9.93 -4.09
C ARG A 46 16.68 -9.03 -3.14
N TRP A 47 17.56 -8.21 -3.72
CA TRP A 47 18.38 -7.24 -2.98
C TRP A 47 17.82 -5.82 -3.07
N ASP A 48 16.90 -5.61 -4.00
CA ASP A 48 16.32 -4.30 -4.29
C ASP A 48 14.81 -4.38 -4.52
N SER A 49 14.16 -3.23 -4.54
CA SER A 49 12.75 -3.04 -4.86
C SER A 49 12.49 -3.19 -6.36
N TRP A 50 11.22 -3.10 -6.76
CA TRP A 50 10.83 -3.01 -8.16
C TRP A 50 11.06 -1.59 -8.67
N TYR A 51 11.65 -1.47 -9.83
CA TYR A 51 11.83 -0.21 -10.54
C TYR A 51 11.46 -0.35 -12.02
N ASP A 52 11.14 0.77 -12.65
CA ASP A 52 10.87 0.88 -14.08
C ASP A 52 11.75 2.00 -14.64
N ASP A 53 12.49 1.72 -15.70
CA ASP A 53 13.46 2.63 -16.32
C ASP A 53 12.89 3.35 -17.56
N ALA A 54 11.60 3.17 -17.84
CA ALA A 54 10.88 3.79 -18.96
C ALA A 54 9.54 4.42 -18.53
N LEU A 55 9.25 4.52 -17.22
CA LEU A 55 7.97 5.03 -16.72
C LEU A 55 7.97 6.55 -16.61
N VAL A 56 8.97 7.12 -15.94
CA VAL A 56 9.05 8.57 -15.70
C VAL A 56 10.43 9.12 -16.00
N THR A 57 10.47 10.39 -16.37
CA THR A 57 11.71 11.17 -16.49
C THR A 57 12.14 11.72 -15.12
N ILE A 58 13.32 12.35 -15.07
CA ILE A 58 13.87 12.98 -13.86
C ILE A 58 12.85 13.92 -13.21
N ASP A 59 12.14 14.73 -14.01
CA ASP A 59 11.13 15.67 -13.48
C ASP A 59 9.92 14.94 -12.86
N GLY A 60 9.47 13.86 -13.48
CA GLY A 60 8.42 13.00 -12.92
C GLY A 60 8.86 12.33 -11.63
N GLU A 61 10.09 11.82 -11.57
CA GLU A 61 10.65 11.19 -10.38
C GLU A 61 10.80 12.18 -9.21
N ASN A 62 11.13 13.45 -9.49
CA ASN A 62 11.19 14.48 -8.45
C ASN A 62 9.84 14.69 -7.75
N ILE A 63 8.73 14.66 -8.49
CA ILE A 63 7.37 14.73 -7.92
C ILE A 63 7.10 13.52 -7.02
N LEU A 64 7.42 12.33 -7.48
CA LEU A 64 7.20 11.09 -6.73
C LEU A 64 8.09 11.01 -5.49
N THR A 65 9.36 11.36 -5.62
CA THR A 65 10.35 11.34 -4.52
C THR A 65 9.98 12.31 -3.40
N GLU A 66 9.41 13.47 -3.71
CA GLU A 66 8.92 14.41 -2.69
C GLU A 66 7.80 13.78 -1.84
N LEU A 67 6.83 13.13 -2.49
CA LEU A 67 5.74 12.42 -1.81
C LEU A 67 6.28 11.25 -0.98
N ASP A 68 7.13 10.43 -1.56
CA ASP A 68 7.73 9.26 -0.93
C ASP A 68 8.52 9.64 0.33
N THR A 69 9.38 10.65 0.21
CA THR A 69 10.22 11.12 1.32
C THR A 69 9.38 11.62 2.48
N TRP A 70 8.36 12.44 2.19
CA TRP A 70 7.47 12.95 3.21
C TRP A 70 6.67 11.82 3.86
N ALA A 71 6.04 10.94 3.06
CA ALA A 71 5.16 9.88 3.56
C ALA A 71 5.94 8.87 4.43
N ILE A 72 7.11 8.45 4.00
CA ILE A 72 7.95 7.50 4.75
C ILE A 72 8.39 8.11 6.08
N ARG A 73 8.78 9.38 6.10
CA ARG A 73 9.12 10.10 7.34
C ARG A 73 7.90 10.15 8.27
N ALA A 74 6.75 10.59 7.78
CA ALA A 74 5.52 10.67 8.56
C ALA A 74 5.06 9.29 9.06
N MET A 75 5.09 8.26 8.24
CA MET A 75 4.74 6.90 8.66
C MET A 75 5.69 6.36 9.75
N ARG A 76 7.00 6.68 9.68
CA ARG A 76 7.97 6.32 10.74
C ARG A 76 7.73 7.09 12.03
N GLU A 77 7.55 8.39 11.94
CA GLU A 77 7.26 9.27 13.09
C GLU A 77 6.03 8.81 13.86
N HIS A 78 4.96 8.50 13.13
CA HIS A 78 3.73 7.99 13.73
C HIS A 78 3.73 6.48 13.97
N ARG A 79 4.87 5.79 13.78
CA ARG A 79 5.00 4.33 13.97
C ARG A 79 3.99 3.50 13.17
N LEU A 80 3.57 3.97 12.00
CA LEU A 80 2.67 3.24 11.11
C LEU A 80 3.36 2.06 10.42
N ILE A 81 4.67 2.12 10.25
CA ILE A 81 5.50 1.07 9.67
C ILE A 81 6.55 0.59 10.67
N TRP A 82 6.98 -0.66 10.55
CA TRP A 82 7.95 -1.27 11.46
C TRP A 82 9.29 -0.53 11.51
N GLY A 83 9.70 0.10 10.40
CA GLY A 83 10.89 0.93 10.34
C GLY A 83 10.89 2.15 11.26
N GLY A 84 9.74 2.53 11.81
CA GLY A 84 9.57 3.59 12.82
C GLY A 84 9.51 3.10 14.27
N TRP A 85 9.61 1.78 14.52
CA TRP A 85 9.43 1.21 15.86
C TRP A 85 10.73 1.10 16.69
N GLY A 86 11.88 1.42 16.10
CA GLY A 86 13.17 1.17 16.75
C GLY A 86 13.35 -0.32 17.06
N ASN A 87 13.64 -0.66 18.31
CA ASN A 87 13.82 -2.04 18.78
C ASN A 87 12.53 -2.74 19.23
N SER A 88 11.39 -2.02 19.26
CA SER A 88 10.10 -2.59 19.71
C SER A 88 9.65 -3.70 18.76
N LYS A 89 9.18 -4.81 19.33
CA LYS A 89 8.60 -5.94 18.58
C LYS A 89 7.08 -5.84 18.45
N THR A 90 6.46 -5.01 19.29
CA THR A 90 5.01 -4.83 19.37
C THR A 90 4.67 -3.35 19.36
N LEU A 91 3.44 -3.05 19.02
CA LEU A 91 2.85 -1.70 19.07
C LEU A 91 2.10 -1.44 20.39
N GLU A 92 2.33 -2.26 21.41
CA GLU A 92 1.68 -2.17 22.72
C GLU A 92 1.74 -0.74 23.27
N GLY A 93 0.63 -0.29 23.88
CA GLY A 93 0.48 1.09 24.39
C GLY A 93 0.19 2.14 23.30
N HIS A 94 0.19 1.79 22.00
CA HIS A 94 -0.05 2.71 20.90
C HIS A 94 -1.37 2.47 20.15
N TYR A 95 -2.18 1.52 20.59
CA TYR A 95 -3.51 1.23 20.04
C TYR A 95 -4.44 0.72 21.14
N THR A 96 -5.74 0.76 20.88
CA THR A 96 -6.77 0.21 21.76
C THR A 96 -7.16 -1.17 21.25
N PRO A 97 -6.88 -2.26 21.98
CA PRO A 97 -7.29 -3.59 21.58
C PRO A 97 -8.81 -3.75 21.68
N LEU A 98 -9.39 -4.53 20.79
CA LEU A 98 -10.78 -4.93 20.87
C LEU A 98 -10.91 -6.19 21.74
N PRO A 99 -11.79 -6.20 22.75
CA PRO A 99 -11.91 -7.33 23.67
C PRO A 99 -12.17 -8.66 22.95
N GLY A 100 -11.44 -9.72 23.37
CA GLY A 100 -11.60 -11.06 22.80
C GLY A 100 -11.16 -11.21 21.34
N SER A 101 -10.38 -10.27 20.81
CA SER A 101 -9.98 -10.24 19.42
C SER A 101 -8.48 -9.96 19.26
N ALA A 102 -7.88 -10.45 18.17
CA ALA A 102 -6.54 -10.04 17.73
C ALA A 102 -6.50 -8.63 17.09
N TRP A 103 -7.66 -8.00 16.96
CA TRP A 103 -7.83 -6.69 16.34
C TRP A 103 -7.81 -5.57 17.38
N GLY A 104 -7.52 -4.38 16.89
CA GLY A 104 -7.62 -3.14 17.64
C GLY A 104 -7.71 -1.95 16.70
N VAL A 105 -7.73 -0.77 17.27
CA VAL A 105 -7.81 0.49 16.52
C VAL A 105 -6.87 1.51 17.14
N ARG A 106 -6.36 2.41 16.31
CA ARG A 106 -5.62 3.59 16.77
C ARG A 106 -6.00 4.81 15.96
N ARG A 107 -6.06 5.94 16.62
CA ARG A 107 -6.25 7.24 15.99
C ARG A 107 -4.89 7.88 15.76
N VAL A 108 -4.65 8.33 14.53
CA VAL A 108 -3.42 9.00 14.14
C VAL A 108 -3.76 10.38 13.59
N SER A 109 -3.10 11.41 14.14
CA SER A 109 -3.24 12.80 13.69
C SER A 109 -2.06 13.16 12.81
N MET A 110 -2.33 13.43 11.54
CA MET A 110 -1.31 13.75 10.53
C MET A 110 -1.98 14.38 9.31
N ASP A 111 -1.19 14.82 8.33
CA ASP A 111 -1.72 15.22 7.02
C ASP A 111 -2.22 13.98 6.25
N THR A 112 -3.48 13.62 6.51
CA THR A 112 -4.13 12.44 5.92
C THR A 112 -4.34 12.58 4.41
N ARG A 113 -4.51 13.81 3.88
CA ARG A 113 -4.64 14.08 2.46
C ARG A 113 -3.33 13.83 1.72
N ARG A 114 -2.24 14.31 2.27
CA ARG A 114 -0.91 14.07 1.68
C ARG A 114 -0.51 12.59 1.76
N LEU A 115 -0.84 11.91 2.88
CA LEU A 115 -0.63 10.46 2.96
C LEU A 115 -1.49 9.69 1.95
N ARG A 116 -2.74 10.12 1.75
CA ARG A 116 -3.60 9.55 0.71
C ARG A 116 -2.98 9.71 -0.67
N LEU A 117 -2.47 10.90 -0.99
CA LEU A 117 -1.83 11.16 -2.29
C LEU A 117 -0.62 10.24 -2.52
N PHE A 118 0.15 9.94 -1.48
CA PHE A 118 1.21 8.93 -1.55
C PHE A 118 0.66 7.55 -1.95
N PHE A 119 -0.42 7.05 -1.34
CA PHE A 119 -1.00 5.76 -1.73
C PHE A 119 -1.58 5.78 -3.14
N LEU A 120 -2.19 6.88 -3.56
CA LEU A 120 -2.63 7.07 -4.95
C LEU A 120 -1.44 7.06 -5.92
N SER A 121 -0.28 7.59 -5.53
CA SER A 121 0.93 7.53 -6.35
C SER A 121 1.46 6.10 -6.52
N LEU A 122 1.36 5.28 -5.47
CA LEU A 122 1.70 3.85 -5.56
C LEU A 122 0.74 3.12 -6.51
N LEU A 123 -0.56 3.42 -6.41
CA LEU A 123 -1.57 2.84 -7.29
C LEU A 123 -1.33 3.24 -8.75
N TRP A 124 -1.07 4.53 -9.01
CA TRP A 124 -0.76 5.01 -10.35
C TRP A 124 0.48 4.33 -10.93
N ARG A 125 1.59 4.28 -10.18
CA ARG A 125 2.82 3.59 -10.61
C ARG A 125 2.58 2.12 -10.93
N ALA A 126 1.79 1.44 -10.09
CA ALA A 126 1.47 0.03 -10.26
C ALA A 126 0.64 -0.23 -11.53
N ALA A 127 -0.28 0.67 -11.87
CA ALA A 127 -1.13 0.54 -13.05
C ALA A 127 -0.47 1.05 -14.33
N ALA A 128 0.45 2.01 -14.25
CA ALA A 128 1.12 2.61 -15.40
C ALA A 128 2.34 1.79 -15.89
N THR A 129 2.93 0.96 -15.04
CA THR A 129 4.08 0.15 -15.41
C THR A 129 3.67 -1.06 -16.28
N SER A 130 4.55 -1.44 -17.20
CA SER A 130 4.41 -2.69 -17.97
C SER A 130 5.03 -3.91 -17.28
N ARG A 131 5.51 -3.77 -16.05
CA ARG A 131 6.17 -4.88 -15.35
C ARG A 131 5.19 -5.98 -14.97
N PRO A 132 5.47 -7.25 -15.32
CA PRO A 132 4.54 -8.35 -15.11
C PRO A 132 4.21 -8.63 -13.65
N GLU A 133 5.05 -8.20 -12.72
CA GLU A 133 4.78 -8.35 -11.28
C GLU A 133 3.60 -7.48 -10.80
N PHE A 134 3.20 -6.47 -11.58
CA PHE A 134 2.12 -5.53 -11.27
C PHE A 134 0.87 -5.75 -12.13
N ALA A 135 0.83 -6.81 -12.93
CA ALA A 135 -0.25 -7.07 -13.88
C ALA A 135 -1.65 -7.23 -13.24
N GLU A 136 -1.73 -7.48 -11.93
CA GLU A 136 -3.02 -7.54 -11.22
C GLU A 136 -3.66 -6.15 -11.01
N VAL A 137 -2.88 -5.07 -11.17
CA VAL A 137 -3.39 -3.69 -10.99
C VAL A 137 -3.82 -3.14 -12.34
N GLU A 138 -5.01 -3.52 -12.75
CA GLU A 138 -5.62 -3.05 -14.00
C GLU A 138 -6.70 -2.02 -13.72
N MET A 139 -6.69 -0.91 -14.45
CA MET A 139 -7.71 0.12 -14.36
C MET A 139 -8.05 0.72 -15.71
N PRO A 140 -9.25 1.33 -15.86
CA PRO A 140 -9.59 2.08 -17.05
C PRO A 140 -8.61 3.22 -17.34
N ALA A 141 -8.36 3.51 -18.61
CA ALA A 141 -7.46 4.60 -19.01
C ALA A 141 -7.90 5.97 -18.45
N ALA A 142 -9.20 6.19 -18.30
CA ALA A 142 -9.75 7.40 -17.68
C ALA A 142 -9.35 7.54 -16.21
N ASP A 143 -9.33 6.43 -15.47
CA ASP A 143 -8.92 6.43 -14.06
C ASP A 143 -7.41 6.64 -13.92
N LEU A 144 -6.62 6.01 -14.81
CA LEU A 144 -5.17 6.20 -14.83
C LEU A 144 -4.81 7.67 -15.10
N GLU A 145 -5.49 8.30 -16.07
CA GLU A 145 -5.29 9.71 -16.38
C GLU A 145 -5.75 10.62 -15.22
N ARG A 146 -6.88 10.31 -14.59
CA ARG A 146 -7.35 11.08 -13.43
C ARG A 146 -6.35 11.00 -12.27
N LEU A 147 -5.82 9.83 -11.96
CA LEU A 147 -4.77 9.67 -10.94
C LEU A 147 -3.52 10.47 -11.31
N ARG A 148 -3.10 10.44 -12.58
CA ARG A 148 -1.99 11.23 -13.09
C ARG A 148 -2.16 12.73 -12.80
N LEU A 149 -3.33 13.28 -13.13
CA LEU A 149 -3.65 14.68 -12.88
C LEU A 149 -3.66 15.02 -11.40
N MET A 150 -4.28 14.17 -10.55
CA MET A 150 -4.27 14.33 -9.09
C MET A 150 -2.86 14.42 -8.52
N LEU A 151 -1.92 13.63 -9.04
CA LEU A 151 -0.52 13.65 -8.62
C LEU A 151 0.21 14.93 -9.07
N CYS A 152 0.03 15.34 -10.33
CA CYS A 152 0.64 16.56 -10.87
C CYS A 152 0.13 17.82 -10.18
N GLU A 153 -1.17 17.87 -9.86
CA GLU A 153 -1.84 18.98 -9.21
C GLU A 153 -1.73 18.93 -7.67
N ARG A 154 -1.18 17.85 -7.12
CA ARG A 154 -1.13 17.58 -5.68
C ARG A 154 -2.52 17.61 -5.02
N ASN A 155 -3.52 17.19 -5.76
CA ASN A 155 -4.91 17.15 -5.32
C ASN A 155 -5.32 15.75 -4.89
N ALA A 156 -5.63 15.57 -3.60
CA ALA A 156 -6.08 14.30 -3.05
C ALA A 156 -7.61 14.11 -3.04
N GLU A 157 -8.38 15.04 -3.63
CA GLU A 157 -9.84 15.00 -3.60
C GLU A 157 -10.44 14.43 -4.91
N PRO A 158 -11.62 13.84 -4.84
CA PRO A 158 -12.41 13.53 -3.64
C PRO A 158 -11.89 12.31 -2.87
N ALA A 159 -12.09 12.27 -1.56
CA ALA A 159 -11.63 11.17 -0.72
C ALA A 159 -12.34 9.83 -1.00
N SER A 160 -13.53 9.87 -1.60
CA SER A 160 -14.29 8.71 -2.09
C SER A 160 -13.63 8.00 -3.28
N TYR A 161 -12.85 8.70 -4.10
CA TYR A 161 -12.21 8.13 -5.29
C TYR A 161 -11.00 7.28 -4.91
N TYR A 162 -11.03 5.98 -5.19
CA TYR A 162 -10.09 4.99 -4.67
C TYR A 162 -9.89 5.15 -3.14
N ARG A 163 -11.00 5.03 -2.38
CA ARG A 163 -11.00 5.13 -0.91
C ARG A 163 -9.87 4.31 -0.33
N THR A 164 -9.02 4.94 0.45
CA THR A 164 -7.84 4.31 1.03
C THR A 164 -8.05 4.07 2.51
N GLN A 165 -7.95 2.82 2.94
CA GLN A 165 -8.02 2.39 4.34
C GLN A 165 -6.74 1.70 4.75
N LEU A 166 -6.30 1.90 5.98
CA LEU A 166 -5.07 1.33 6.51
C LEU A 166 -5.34 0.26 7.57
N THR A 167 -4.58 -0.83 7.50
CA THR A 167 -4.48 -1.82 8.56
C THR A 167 -3.01 -1.99 8.91
N GLN A 168 -2.67 -1.80 10.18
CA GLN A 168 -1.32 -1.91 10.69
C GLN A 168 -1.13 -3.23 11.45
N LEU A 169 -0.04 -3.93 11.20
CA LEU A 169 0.32 -5.09 11.99
C LEU A 169 0.86 -4.63 13.35
N SER A 170 0.25 -5.09 14.45
CA SER A 170 0.59 -4.69 15.81
C SER A 170 1.74 -5.49 16.43
N THR A 171 2.17 -6.58 15.78
CA THR A 171 3.36 -7.36 16.09
C THR A 171 4.27 -7.43 14.87
N ARG A 172 5.58 -7.56 15.08
CA ARG A 172 6.53 -7.79 13.98
C ARG A 172 6.48 -9.25 13.55
N GLY A 173 6.38 -9.45 12.25
CA GLY A 173 6.46 -10.76 11.61
C GLY A 173 7.66 -10.89 10.67
N VAL A 174 7.55 -11.82 9.75
CA VAL A 174 8.56 -12.04 8.72
C VAL A 174 8.58 -10.87 7.75
N VAL A 175 9.75 -10.26 7.58
CA VAL A 175 9.94 -9.16 6.62
C VAL A 175 10.04 -9.74 5.22
N HIS A 176 9.11 -9.35 4.36
CA HIS A 176 9.07 -9.76 2.96
C HIS A 176 8.46 -8.67 2.10
N ASN A 177 8.74 -8.72 0.81
CA ASN A 177 8.15 -7.84 -0.19
C ASN A 177 7.09 -8.58 -1.01
N MET A 178 5.99 -7.88 -1.29
CA MET A 178 4.92 -8.38 -2.12
C MET A 178 4.46 -7.28 -3.09
N PRO A 179 4.30 -7.58 -4.40
CA PRO A 179 3.64 -6.63 -5.29
C PRO A 179 2.18 -6.45 -4.88
N PRO A 180 1.54 -5.36 -5.27
CA PRO A 180 0.12 -5.18 -5.02
C PRO A 180 -0.70 -6.26 -5.71
N ILE A 181 -1.78 -6.68 -5.07
CA ILE A 181 -2.71 -7.70 -5.57
C ILE A 181 -4.13 -7.14 -5.63
N ALA A 182 -4.90 -7.63 -6.61
CA ALA A 182 -6.33 -7.41 -6.68
C ALA A 182 -7.08 -8.45 -5.84
N GLN A 183 -8.00 -7.98 -5.00
CA GLN A 183 -8.79 -8.85 -4.11
C GLN A 183 -10.25 -8.41 -4.05
N TYR A 184 -11.10 -9.33 -3.62
CA TYR A 184 -12.46 -9.03 -3.18
C TYR A 184 -12.50 -9.01 -1.65
N LYS A 185 -13.07 -7.95 -1.09
CA LYS A 185 -13.22 -7.74 0.35
C LYS A 185 -14.69 -7.70 0.71
N GLU A 186 -15.10 -8.55 1.62
CA GLU A 186 -16.43 -8.45 2.22
C GLU A 186 -16.46 -7.28 3.20
N VAL A 187 -17.34 -6.32 2.96
CA VAL A 187 -17.60 -5.19 3.85
C VAL A 187 -18.90 -5.44 4.57
N LYS A 188 -18.77 -5.77 5.86
CA LYS A 188 -19.92 -6.02 6.72
C LYS A 188 -20.57 -4.70 7.12
N SER A 189 -21.86 -4.58 6.89
CA SER A 189 -22.61 -3.44 7.43
C SER A 189 -22.75 -3.59 8.95
N LEU A 190 -22.52 -2.49 9.67
CA LEU A 190 -22.80 -2.40 11.10
C LEU A 190 -24.29 -2.07 11.37
N VAL A 191 -25.05 -1.74 10.32
CA VAL A 191 -26.49 -1.44 10.43
C VAL A 191 -27.28 -2.74 10.30
N PRO A 192 -28.08 -3.11 11.30
CA PRO A 192 -28.91 -4.30 11.24
C PRO A 192 -29.84 -4.27 10.02
N GLY A 193 -29.87 -5.37 9.26
CA GLY A 193 -30.71 -5.51 8.06
C GLY A 193 -30.07 -4.99 6.76
N MET A 194 -28.97 -4.30 6.80
CA MET A 194 -28.21 -3.97 5.59
C MET A 194 -27.39 -5.17 5.10
N ARG A 195 -27.40 -5.40 3.79
CA ARG A 195 -26.64 -6.49 3.16
C ARG A 195 -25.14 -6.24 3.26
N HIS A 196 -24.38 -7.31 3.49
CA HIS A 196 -22.94 -7.30 3.26
C HIS A 196 -22.69 -7.05 1.78
N ARG A 197 -21.70 -6.25 1.48
CA ARG A 197 -21.29 -6.02 0.10
C ARG A 197 -19.86 -6.52 -0.11
N VAL A 198 -19.59 -6.96 -1.31
CA VAL A 198 -18.26 -7.39 -1.72
C VAL A 198 -17.69 -6.29 -2.61
N GLU A 199 -16.58 -5.73 -2.18
CA GLU A 199 -15.88 -4.65 -2.90
C GLU A 199 -14.59 -5.19 -3.49
N ARG A 200 -14.28 -4.77 -4.71
CA ARG A 200 -12.96 -5.03 -5.29
C ARG A 200 -11.99 -4.00 -4.74
N ILE A 201 -10.80 -4.46 -4.33
CA ILE A 201 -9.74 -3.63 -3.78
C ILE A 201 -8.40 -3.95 -4.43
N TYR A 202 -7.51 -2.96 -4.45
CA TYR A 202 -6.07 -3.19 -4.59
C TYR A 202 -5.44 -3.15 -3.21
N ARG A 203 -4.67 -4.19 -2.90
CA ARG A 203 -4.00 -4.33 -1.62
C ARG A 203 -2.51 -4.14 -1.79
N PHE A 204 -1.97 -3.16 -1.09
CA PHE A 204 -0.54 -2.93 -0.94
C PHE A 204 -0.08 -3.38 0.44
N TYR A 205 1.08 -4.01 0.50
CA TYR A 205 1.74 -4.37 1.75
C TYR A 205 3.21 -3.99 1.72
N PHE A 206 3.68 -3.33 2.74
CA PHE A 206 5.09 -3.07 2.99
C PHE A 206 5.33 -2.73 4.48
N ASP A 207 6.42 -3.24 5.02
CA ASP A 207 6.97 -2.89 6.33
C ASP A 207 5.92 -2.92 7.48
N GLY A 208 5.02 -3.93 7.46
CA GLY A 208 3.98 -4.11 8.47
C GLY A 208 2.73 -3.24 8.31
N LEU A 209 2.60 -2.51 7.20
CA LEU A 209 1.43 -1.73 6.86
C LEU A 209 0.73 -2.31 5.64
N ILE A 210 -0.58 -2.46 5.74
CA ILE A 210 -1.48 -2.87 4.65
C ILE A 210 -2.33 -1.67 4.27
N ALA A 211 -2.37 -1.32 2.99
CA ALA A 211 -3.29 -0.34 2.45
C ALA A 211 -4.27 -1.02 1.49
N HIS A 212 -5.55 -0.79 1.70
CA HIS A 212 -6.63 -1.19 0.82
C HIS A 212 -7.13 0.03 0.07
N LEU A 213 -7.00 0.01 -1.26
CA LEU A 213 -7.55 1.02 -2.15
C LEU A 213 -8.77 0.42 -2.83
N HIS A 214 -9.94 0.88 -2.41
CA HIS A 214 -11.23 0.41 -2.93
C HIS A 214 -11.50 1.02 -4.29
N LEU A 215 -11.93 0.22 -5.25
CA LEU A 215 -12.28 0.73 -6.56
C LEU A 215 -13.45 1.73 -6.44
N PRO A 216 -13.47 2.78 -7.30
CA PRO A 216 -14.56 3.74 -7.29
C PRO A 216 -15.91 3.04 -7.52
N GLU A 217 -16.87 3.32 -6.67
CA GLU A 217 -18.27 2.97 -6.91
C GLU A 217 -18.96 4.13 -7.61
N THR A 218 -19.92 3.82 -8.47
CA THR A 218 -20.61 4.79 -9.34
C THR A 218 -21.40 5.84 -8.55
N GLU A 219 -21.67 5.62 -7.23
CA GLU A 219 -22.63 6.43 -6.47
C GLU A 219 -22.21 6.78 -5.01
N SER A 220 -20.95 6.65 -4.60
CA SER A 220 -20.58 7.02 -3.22
C SER A 220 -20.38 8.53 -3.07
N SER A 221 -21.19 9.17 -2.22
CA SER A 221 -20.99 10.57 -1.83
C SER A 221 -19.91 10.69 -0.75
N ASP A 222 -19.14 11.79 -0.75
CA ASP A 222 -18.12 12.09 0.29
C ASP A 222 -18.72 12.24 1.69
N THR A 223 -20.03 12.50 1.79
CA THR A 223 -20.74 12.68 3.07
C THR A 223 -20.86 11.40 3.91
N GLU A 224 -20.66 10.22 3.32
CA GLU A 224 -20.75 8.92 4.00
C GLU A 224 -19.38 8.33 4.39
N LEU A 225 -18.29 9.06 4.19
CA LEU A 225 -16.96 8.57 4.48
C LEU A 225 -16.69 8.53 6.00
N GLY A 226 -16.44 7.34 6.51
CA GLY A 226 -16.09 7.15 7.92
C GLY A 226 -14.62 7.53 8.23
N PRO A 227 -14.27 7.62 9.52
CA PRO A 227 -12.96 8.09 9.99
C PRO A 227 -11.79 7.15 9.61
N MET A 228 -12.08 5.98 9.04
CA MET A 228 -11.06 5.04 8.55
C MET A 228 -10.55 5.37 7.15
N VAL A 229 -11.18 6.33 6.45
CA VAL A 229 -10.79 6.72 5.09
C VAL A 229 -9.76 7.84 5.15
N LEU A 230 -8.61 7.63 4.53
CA LEU A 230 -7.59 8.66 4.40
C LEU A 230 -8.10 9.87 3.59
N GLY A 231 -7.88 11.06 4.11
CA GLY A 231 -8.27 12.31 3.49
C GLY A 231 -9.67 12.79 3.88
N ALA A 232 -10.50 11.95 4.49
CA ALA A 232 -11.83 12.36 4.94
C ALA A 232 -11.79 13.32 6.15
N ASP A 233 -10.78 13.21 7.01
CA ASP A 233 -10.60 14.05 8.21
C ASP A 233 -9.10 14.31 8.44
N LYS A 234 -8.80 15.24 9.36
CA LYS A 234 -7.44 15.53 9.89
C LYS A 234 -6.85 14.35 10.65
N HIS A 235 -7.67 13.41 11.08
CA HIS A 235 -7.29 12.20 11.76
C HIS A 235 -7.72 11.00 10.95
N VAL A 236 -6.94 9.94 11.01
CA VAL A 236 -7.34 8.64 10.47
C VAL A 236 -7.42 7.61 11.59
N VAL A 237 -8.45 6.79 11.56
CA VAL A 237 -8.54 5.58 12.39
C VAL A 237 -7.94 4.44 11.60
N VAL A 238 -6.85 3.89 12.12
CA VAL A 238 -6.13 2.77 11.54
C VAL A 238 -6.52 1.50 12.30
N SER A 239 -7.00 0.48 11.60
CA SER A 239 -7.19 -0.85 12.17
C SER A 239 -5.83 -1.44 12.53
N THR A 240 -5.77 -2.21 13.62
CA THR A 240 -4.59 -3.00 13.94
C THR A 240 -4.95 -4.47 14.08
N VAL A 241 -4.02 -5.35 13.74
CA VAL A 241 -4.15 -6.80 13.91
C VAL A 241 -2.75 -7.36 14.18
N THR A 242 -2.64 -8.44 14.98
CA THR A 242 -1.34 -9.10 15.14
C THR A 242 -0.90 -9.73 13.83
N TYR A 243 0.42 -9.81 13.59
CA TYR A 243 0.95 -10.44 12.37
C TYR A 243 0.43 -11.87 12.23
N GLU A 244 0.43 -12.62 13.32
CA GLU A 244 0.06 -14.04 13.41
C GLU A 244 -1.40 -14.29 12.99
N SER A 245 -2.28 -13.31 13.25
CA SER A 245 -3.72 -13.37 12.90
C SER A 245 -4.06 -12.58 11.64
N SER A 246 -3.04 -12.15 10.89
CA SER A 246 -3.22 -11.34 9.69
C SER A 246 -3.27 -12.20 8.44
N PHE A 247 -4.05 -11.74 7.46
CA PHE A 247 -4.01 -12.30 6.10
C PHE A 247 -2.59 -12.30 5.52
N GLN A 248 -1.72 -11.38 5.96
CA GLN A 248 -0.35 -11.33 5.46
C GLN A 248 0.47 -12.53 5.88
N ASN A 249 0.27 -13.02 7.10
CA ASN A 249 0.89 -14.25 7.57
C ASN A 249 0.31 -15.49 6.87
N GLU A 250 -1.01 -15.53 6.68
CA GLU A 250 -1.68 -16.62 5.95
C GLU A 250 -1.17 -16.72 4.52
N ASN A 251 -1.11 -15.59 3.80
CA ASN A 251 -0.63 -15.54 2.43
C ASN A 251 0.83 -15.95 2.30
N LEU A 252 1.71 -15.47 3.19
CA LEU A 252 3.11 -15.88 3.20
C LEU A 252 3.25 -17.39 3.47
N THR A 253 2.49 -17.90 4.44
CA THR A 253 2.51 -19.32 4.81
C THR A 253 2.04 -20.19 3.63
N TRP A 254 0.98 -19.78 2.94
CA TRP A 254 0.47 -20.48 1.77
C TRP A 254 1.50 -20.52 0.63
N VAL A 255 2.09 -19.38 0.27
CA VAL A 255 3.10 -19.30 -0.78
C VAL A 255 4.36 -20.10 -0.44
N LEU A 256 4.80 -20.10 0.82
CA LEU A 256 5.94 -20.89 1.25
C LEU A 256 5.65 -22.39 1.18
N LYS A 257 4.44 -22.84 1.53
CA LYS A 257 4.04 -24.25 1.40
C LYS A 257 4.03 -24.71 -0.05
N GLU A 258 3.54 -23.87 -0.96
CA GLU A 258 3.57 -24.20 -2.41
C GLU A 258 4.98 -24.16 -3.02
N ALA A 259 5.86 -23.30 -2.50
CA ALA A 259 7.24 -23.19 -2.96
C ALA A 259 8.16 -24.30 -2.42
N LEU A 260 7.78 -24.96 -1.32
CA LEU A 260 8.54 -26.06 -0.75
C LEU A 260 8.07 -27.39 -1.36
N PRO A 261 8.99 -28.26 -1.80
CA PRO A 261 8.65 -29.60 -2.24
C PRO A 261 7.95 -30.37 -1.10
N SER A 262 6.93 -31.15 -1.43
CA SER A 262 6.04 -31.87 -0.50
C SER A 262 6.75 -32.87 0.46
N HIS A 263 8.05 -33.13 0.26
CA HIS A 263 8.85 -34.02 1.08
C HIS A 263 9.71 -33.31 2.15
N LEU A 264 9.53 -31.99 2.31
CA LEU A 264 10.20 -31.15 3.33
C LEU A 264 9.22 -30.52 4.32
N VAL A 265 7.95 -30.97 4.33
CA VAL A 265 6.90 -30.56 5.29
C VAL A 265 6.63 -31.70 6.24
#